data_47218a55e7fde932d5fb88de6abe9601
#
_entry.id   47218a55e7fde932d5fb88de6abe9601
#
_cell.length_a   1.000
_cell.length_b   1.000
_cell.length_c   1.000
_cell.angle_alpha   90.00
_cell.angle_beta   90.00
_cell.angle_gamma   90.00
#
_symmetry.space_group_name_H-M   'P 1'
#
loop_
_entity.id
_entity.type
_entity.pdbx_description
1 polymer ?
#
loop_
_entity_poly.entity_id
_entity_poly.type
_entity_poly.pdbx_seq_one_letter_code
_entity_poly.pdbx_strand_id
1 'polypeptide(L)'
;MLFNTRPKEDRKDLYDREKEIEMIKESIARGEWIAVLGMRRIGKTSVVNVAVKESGLIRVSINLMRIHDSRKKQYPKDVLISLLIEEINEAIKNYTILGKVAKLLSNVLGVEEIQTNKVRAKLKKIRGTDVTYVIREMDSIARNNKKQLVIILDEAQELAKVNGLDFPSIFHDVYDNCKNTVIIFTGSMVKLIEKTLKNIEYTEPFFGRYIRKITLERFLPEQIREFLEKGFEEEGIKVDEGVIDEAVKRLDGIPGWLTLFGSEYTFSVKMGTKPRIDEIVEKAINEVRNEARNFILSTQSPLRYSAVILALDRLGGKGELNEIVKVSSAILNENIPEPRVYEILNRLVEFDFIERREDDGYYLHQDEPNRKGLILAAKDSLASYSI
;
A
#
# COMPACT_ATOMS: atom_id res chain seq x y z
N MET A 1 -10.70 -18.22 -6.28
CA MET A 1 -11.15 -17.51 -7.52
C MET A 1 -10.20 -16.37 -7.82
N LEU A 2 -9.56 -16.42 -8.98
CA LEU A 2 -8.53 -15.43 -9.38
C LEU A 2 -9.12 -14.02 -9.56
N PHE A 3 -10.33 -13.92 -10.09
CA PHE A 3 -10.98 -12.62 -10.36
C PHE A 3 -11.72 -12.00 -9.17
N ASN A 4 -11.60 -12.55 -7.96
CA ASN A 4 -12.10 -11.86 -6.77
C ASN A 4 -11.25 -10.60 -6.49
N THR A 5 -11.88 -9.44 -6.39
CA THR A 5 -11.21 -8.14 -6.20
C THR A 5 -10.72 -7.89 -4.77
N ARG A 6 -11.10 -8.73 -3.79
CA ARG A 6 -10.60 -8.64 -2.42
C ARG A 6 -9.18 -9.18 -2.31
N PRO A 7 -8.37 -8.71 -1.34
CA PRO A 7 -7.08 -9.30 -1.05
C PRO A 7 -7.19 -10.81 -0.83
N LYS A 8 -6.28 -11.57 -1.41
CA LYS A 8 -6.26 -13.03 -1.32
C LYS A 8 -5.77 -13.48 0.05
N GLU A 9 -6.39 -14.55 0.55
CA GLU A 9 -6.02 -15.20 1.81
C GLU A 9 -5.52 -16.64 1.59
N ASP A 10 -5.86 -17.24 0.46
CA ASP A 10 -5.54 -18.63 0.13
C ASP A 10 -4.66 -18.72 -1.11
N ARG A 11 -3.66 -19.62 -1.09
CA ARG A 11 -2.73 -19.87 -2.20
C ARG A 11 -3.46 -20.19 -3.51
N LYS A 12 -4.51 -20.97 -3.47
CA LYS A 12 -5.30 -21.34 -4.65
C LYS A 12 -5.96 -20.17 -5.37
N ASP A 13 -6.15 -19.05 -4.66
CA ASP A 13 -6.76 -17.83 -5.20
C ASP A 13 -5.72 -16.81 -5.64
N LEU A 14 -4.43 -17.08 -5.40
CA LEU A 14 -3.30 -16.24 -5.78
C LEU A 14 -2.56 -16.89 -6.95
N TYR A 15 -2.37 -16.14 -8.01
CA TYR A 15 -1.59 -16.57 -9.16
C TYR A 15 -0.15 -16.12 -9.03
N ASP A 16 0.78 -17.04 -9.34
CA ASP A 16 2.22 -16.80 -9.23
C ASP A 16 2.65 -16.38 -7.80
N ARG A 17 3.81 -15.84 -7.59
CA ARG A 17 4.34 -15.33 -6.32
C ARG A 17 4.88 -16.40 -5.35
N GLU A 18 5.11 -17.61 -5.83
CA GLU A 18 5.69 -18.69 -5.03
C GLU A 18 7.03 -18.29 -4.42
N LYS A 19 7.87 -17.62 -5.21
CA LYS A 19 9.20 -17.17 -4.77
C LYS A 19 9.10 -16.14 -3.64
N GLU A 20 8.25 -15.14 -3.80
CA GLU A 20 8.09 -14.08 -2.81
C GLU A 20 7.45 -14.60 -1.53
N ILE A 21 6.49 -15.53 -1.64
CA ILE A 21 5.88 -16.18 -0.49
C ILE A 21 6.92 -16.98 0.29
N GLU A 22 7.73 -17.80 -0.38
CA GLU A 22 8.79 -18.56 0.29
C GLU A 22 9.86 -17.65 0.90
N MET A 23 10.22 -16.55 0.24
CA MET A 23 11.11 -15.55 0.83
C MET A 23 10.54 -14.92 2.11
N ILE A 24 9.24 -14.62 2.15
CA ILE A 24 8.58 -14.11 3.36
C ILE A 24 8.63 -15.15 4.47
N LYS A 25 8.25 -16.40 4.18
CA LYS A 25 8.23 -17.49 5.15
C LYS A 25 9.61 -17.76 5.73
N GLU A 26 10.64 -17.80 4.88
CA GLU A 26 12.03 -18.00 5.31
C GLU A 26 12.53 -16.84 6.19
N SER A 27 12.21 -15.59 5.81
CA SER A 27 12.58 -14.43 6.61
C SER A 27 11.88 -14.42 7.98
N ILE A 28 10.60 -14.80 8.03
CA ILE A 28 9.89 -14.97 9.30
C ILE A 28 10.58 -16.05 10.16
N ALA A 29 10.92 -17.21 9.58
CA ALA A 29 11.58 -18.29 10.31
C ALA A 29 12.92 -17.87 10.91
N ARG A 30 13.64 -16.94 10.24
CA ARG A 30 14.89 -16.34 10.73
C ARG A 30 14.69 -15.18 11.72
N GLY A 31 13.45 -14.76 11.96
CA GLY A 31 13.17 -13.58 12.79
C GLY A 31 13.54 -12.25 12.12
N GLU A 32 13.71 -12.23 10.79
CA GLU A 32 14.03 -11.02 10.04
C GLU A 32 12.77 -10.18 9.81
N TRP A 33 12.87 -8.89 10.02
CA TRP A 33 11.80 -7.96 9.62
C TRP A 33 11.77 -7.79 8.11
N ILE A 34 10.59 -7.52 7.56
CA ILE A 34 10.36 -7.58 6.11
C ILE A 34 9.69 -6.29 5.63
N ALA A 35 10.14 -5.77 4.49
CA ALA A 35 9.45 -4.73 3.73
C ALA A 35 9.03 -5.31 2.38
N VAL A 36 7.72 -5.49 2.18
CA VAL A 36 7.14 -5.93 0.90
C VAL A 36 6.77 -4.69 0.10
N LEU A 37 7.46 -4.48 -0.99
CA LEU A 37 7.46 -3.27 -1.79
C LEU A 37 6.89 -3.53 -3.18
N GLY A 38 6.46 -2.48 -3.86
CA GLY A 38 5.96 -2.55 -5.23
C GLY A 38 4.80 -1.56 -5.43
N MET A 39 4.43 -1.39 -6.67
CA MET A 39 3.38 -0.47 -7.11
C MET A 39 2.04 -0.73 -6.39
N ARG A 40 1.16 0.25 -6.46
CA ARG A 40 -0.23 0.06 -6.08
C ARG A 40 -0.86 -1.05 -6.92
N ARG A 41 -1.75 -1.84 -6.31
CA ARG A 41 -2.49 -2.93 -6.97
C ARG A 41 -1.60 -4.10 -7.48
N ILE A 42 -0.31 -4.15 -7.07
CA ILE A 42 0.60 -5.25 -7.43
C ILE A 42 0.37 -6.54 -6.62
N GLY A 43 -0.47 -6.48 -5.57
CA GLY A 43 -0.84 -7.65 -4.78
C GLY A 43 -0.07 -7.83 -3.46
N LYS A 44 0.60 -6.81 -2.93
CA LYS A 44 1.40 -6.87 -1.67
C LYS A 44 0.64 -7.51 -0.51
N THR A 45 -0.54 -6.98 -0.19
CA THR A 45 -1.39 -7.47 0.91
C THR A 45 -1.76 -8.94 0.73
N SER A 46 -2.07 -9.36 -0.51
CA SER A 46 -2.41 -10.76 -0.83
C SER A 46 -1.25 -11.71 -0.59
N VAL A 47 -0.05 -11.35 -1.07
CA VAL A 47 1.16 -12.17 -0.90
C VAL A 47 1.51 -12.34 0.58
N VAL A 48 1.46 -11.24 1.35
CA VAL A 48 1.72 -11.28 2.80
C VAL A 48 0.68 -12.11 3.53
N ASN A 49 -0.61 -11.93 3.22
CA ASN A 49 -1.69 -12.69 3.84
C ASN A 49 -1.52 -14.19 3.63
N VAL A 50 -1.26 -14.62 2.38
CA VAL A 50 -1.05 -16.04 2.05
C VAL A 50 0.17 -16.60 2.78
N ALA A 51 1.32 -15.90 2.73
CA ALA A 51 2.55 -16.34 3.37
C ALA A 51 2.39 -16.53 4.90
N VAL A 52 1.76 -15.55 5.56
CA VAL A 52 1.57 -15.59 7.02
C VAL A 52 0.52 -16.64 7.41
N LYS A 53 -0.56 -16.81 6.62
CA LYS A 53 -1.58 -17.83 6.86
C LYS A 53 -0.98 -19.24 6.75
N GLU A 54 -0.18 -19.51 5.72
CA GLU A 54 0.49 -20.80 5.54
C GLU A 54 1.49 -21.11 6.66
N SER A 55 2.08 -20.10 7.26
CA SER A 55 3.02 -20.27 8.38
C SER A 55 2.34 -20.63 9.70
N GLY A 56 1.01 -20.49 9.83
CA GLY A 56 0.24 -20.87 11.03
C GLY A 56 0.58 -20.08 12.29
N LEU A 57 1.10 -18.87 12.14
CA LEU A 57 1.61 -18.03 13.21
C LEU A 57 0.53 -17.14 13.82
N ILE A 58 0.84 -16.51 14.96
CA ILE A 58 -0.04 -15.48 15.54
C ILE A 58 0.10 -14.23 14.68
N ARG A 59 -1.01 -13.78 14.07
CA ARG A 59 -1.07 -12.61 13.20
C ARG A 59 -1.84 -11.46 13.85
N VAL A 60 -1.25 -10.28 13.82
CA VAL A 60 -1.92 -8.99 14.04
C VAL A 60 -1.75 -8.16 12.79
N SER A 61 -2.84 -7.84 12.11
CA SER A 61 -2.81 -7.11 10.83
C SER A 61 -3.43 -5.73 10.98
N ILE A 62 -2.67 -4.69 10.71
CA ILE A 62 -3.05 -3.30 10.92
C ILE A 62 -3.04 -2.61 9.56
N ASN A 63 -4.23 -2.39 9.02
CA ASN A 63 -4.39 -1.61 7.78
C ASN A 63 -4.43 -0.12 8.11
N LEU A 64 -3.32 0.57 7.87
CA LEU A 64 -3.15 1.98 8.19
C LEU A 64 -3.96 2.92 7.28
N MET A 65 -4.49 2.45 6.16
CA MET A 65 -5.46 3.24 5.37
C MET A 65 -6.76 3.51 6.13
N ARG A 66 -7.08 2.75 7.18
CA ARG A 66 -8.27 2.99 8.01
C ARG A 66 -8.19 4.29 8.83
N ILE A 67 -6.98 4.81 9.05
CA ILE A 67 -6.79 6.14 9.67
C ILE A 67 -6.70 7.26 8.64
N HIS A 68 -6.65 6.92 7.33
CA HIS A 68 -6.49 7.89 6.26
C HIS A 68 -7.71 8.82 6.14
N ASP A 69 -7.48 10.13 6.21
CA ASP A 69 -8.43 11.18 5.86
C ASP A 69 -7.73 12.15 4.90
N SER A 70 -8.14 12.15 3.64
CA SER A 70 -7.52 12.97 2.59
C SER A 70 -7.50 14.47 2.91
N ARG A 71 -8.37 14.94 3.80
CA ARG A 71 -8.47 16.34 4.24
C ARG A 71 -7.45 16.68 5.34
N LYS A 72 -6.85 15.68 5.98
CA LYS A 72 -5.92 15.86 7.10
C LYS A 72 -4.49 15.56 6.66
N LYS A 73 -3.58 16.48 6.95
CA LYS A 73 -2.16 16.26 6.72
C LYS A 73 -1.51 15.39 7.79
N GLN A 74 -2.09 15.38 8.97
CA GLN A 74 -1.54 14.69 10.14
C GLN A 74 -2.67 14.13 11.01
N TYR A 75 -2.39 13.02 11.69
CA TYR A 75 -3.31 12.35 12.60
C TYR A 75 -2.80 12.40 14.03
N PRO A 76 -3.66 12.60 15.03
CA PRO A 76 -3.28 12.41 16.41
C PRO A 76 -3.02 10.91 16.67
N LYS A 77 -2.06 10.60 17.53
CA LYS A 77 -1.71 9.24 17.94
C LYS A 77 -2.91 8.41 18.42
N ASP A 78 -3.90 9.05 19.03
CA ASP A 78 -5.06 8.38 19.59
C ASP A 78 -5.88 7.61 18.53
N VAL A 79 -5.88 8.09 17.27
CA VAL A 79 -6.53 7.39 16.16
C VAL A 79 -5.80 6.09 15.84
N LEU A 80 -4.48 6.12 15.77
CA LEU A 80 -3.68 4.91 15.55
C LEU A 80 -3.81 3.94 16.72
N ILE A 81 -3.76 4.44 17.96
CA ILE A 81 -3.87 3.60 19.15
C ILE A 81 -5.24 2.91 19.20
N SER A 82 -6.31 3.61 18.86
CA SER A 82 -7.64 3.00 18.75
C SER A 82 -7.67 1.86 17.73
N LEU A 83 -7.03 2.06 16.56
CA LEU A 83 -6.90 1.02 15.56
C LEU A 83 -6.07 -0.16 16.05
N LEU A 84 -4.93 0.09 16.70
CA LEU A 84 -4.09 -0.96 17.29
C LEU A 84 -4.88 -1.81 18.29
N ILE A 85 -5.65 -1.17 19.19
CA ILE A 85 -6.49 -1.87 20.17
C ILE A 85 -7.53 -2.73 19.48
N GLU A 86 -8.19 -2.22 18.45
CA GLU A 86 -9.20 -2.95 17.68
C GLU A 86 -8.60 -4.21 17.05
N GLU A 87 -7.47 -4.08 16.35
CA GLU A 87 -6.80 -5.19 15.66
C GLU A 87 -6.21 -6.22 16.64
N ILE A 88 -5.68 -5.78 17.77
CA ILE A 88 -5.22 -6.69 18.84
C ILE A 88 -6.41 -7.45 19.44
N ASN A 89 -7.55 -6.78 19.67
CA ASN A 89 -8.75 -7.45 20.17
C ASN A 89 -9.27 -8.49 19.18
N GLU A 90 -9.21 -8.22 17.89
CA GLU A 90 -9.57 -9.21 16.86
C GLU A 90 -8.59 -10.39 16.87
N ALA A 91 -7.29 -10.14 17.01
CA ALA A 91 -6.31 -11.19 17.18
C ALA A 91 -6.56 -12.03 18.45
N ILE A 92 -6.96 -11.42 19.55
CA ILE A 92 -7.32 -12.14 20.79
C ILE A 92 -8.48 -13.10 20.57
N LYS A 93 -9.50 -12.71 19.79
CA LYS A 93 -10.62 -13.61 19.45
C LYS A 93 -10.17 -14.81 18.63
N ASN A 94 -9.25 -14.59 17.70
CA ASN A 94 -8.73 -15.64 16.82
C ASN A 94 -7.68 -16.53 17.51
N TYR A 95 -6.98 -16.00 18.51
CA TYR A 95 -5.92 -16.71 19.24
C TYR A 95 -6.16 -16.66 20.74
N THR A 96 -6.82 -17.67 21.27
CA THR A 96 -7.20 -17.76 22.70
C THR A 96 -6.00 -17.60 23.67
N ILE A 97 -4.78 -17.94 23.21
CA ILE A 97 -3.56 -17.75 23.98
C ILE A 97 -3.27 -16.28 24.31
N LEU A 98 -3.79 -15.34 23.52
CA LEU A 98 -3.67 -13.90 23.76
C LEU A 98 -4.69 -13.35 24.77
N GLY A 99 -5.54 -14.18 25.37
CA GLY A 99 -6.57 -13.72 26.31
C GLY A 99 -6.03 -12.90 27.50
N LYS A 100 -4.78 -13.13 27.91
CA LYS A 100 -4.11 -12.34 28.97
C LYS A 100 -3.82 -10.89 28.52
N VAL A 101 -3.65 -10.67 27.20
CA VAL A 101 -3.41 -9.32 26.64
C VAL A 101 -4.63 -8.42 26.80
N ALA A 102 -5.85 -8.98 26.78
CA ALA A 102 -7.09 -8.21 27.00
C ALA A 102 -7.10 -7.48 28.34
N LYS A 103 -6.69 -8.15 29.44
CA LYS A 103 -6.57 -7.54 30.77
C LYS A 103 -5.49 -6.46 30.80
N LEU A 104 -4.41 -6.68 30.07
CA LEU A 104 -3.32 -5.72 29.96
C LEU A 104 -3.75 -4.45 29.21
N LEU A 105 -4.46 -4.59 28.08
CA LEU A 105 -5.00 -3.47 27.33
C LEU A 105 -5.90 -2.60 28.21
N SER A 106 -6.77 -3.20 29.04
CA SER A 106 -7.63 -2.44 29.96
C SER A 106 -6.81 -1.69 31.01
N ASN A 107 -5.77 -2.29 31.56
CA ASN A 107 -4.96 -1.69 32.64
C ASN A 107 -4.00 -0.61 32.13
N VAL A 108 -3.30 -0.87 31.02
CA VAL A 108 -2.25 0.01 30.46
C VAL A 108 -2.85 1.15 29.64
N LEU A 109 -3.81 0.83 28.80
CA LEU A 109 -4.40 1.79 27.89
C LEU A 109 -5.66 2.47 28.45
N GLY A 110 -6.09 2.10 29.67
CA GLY A 110 -7.23 2.71 30.33
C GLY A 110 -8.57 2.44 29.62
N VAL A 111 -8.68 1.28 28.96
CA VAL A 111 -9.91 0.84 28.30
C VAL A 111 -10.86 0.33 29.39
N GLU A 112 -11.82 1.14 29.82
CA GLU A 112 -12.93 0.70 30.67
C GLU A 112 -13.94 -0.05 29.81
N GLU A 113 -14.09 -1.37 30.06
CA GLU A 113 -15.04 -2.31 29.44
C GLU A 113 -14.94 -2.50 27.91
N ILE A 114 -14.56 -3.72 27.55
CA ILE A 114 -14.76 -4.28 26.21
C ILE A 114 -16.21 -4.74 26.10
N GLN A 115 -17.14 -3.82 25.87
CA GLN A 115 -18.47 -4.19 25.38
C GLN A 115 -18.43 -4.37 23.87
N THR A 116 -19.01 -5.47 23.42
CA THR A 116 -18.91 -6.12 22.13
C THR A 116 -19.27 -5.27 20.88
N ASN A 117 -19.57 -3.97 20.98
CA ASN A 117 -19.97 -3.17 19.82
C ASN A 117 -19.56 -1.67 19.79
N LYS A 118 -18.93 -1.11 20.80
CA LYS A 118 -18.38 0.27 20.77
C LYS A 118 -17.27 0.44 21.78
N VAL A 119 -16.02 0.44 21.35
CA VAL A 119 -14.88 0.87 22.17
C VAL A 119 -14.95 2.39 22.31
N ARG A 120 -15.54 2.89 23.40
CA ARG A 120 -15.32 4.26 23.87
C ARG A 120 -14.24 4.21 24.94
N ALA A 121 -12.98 4.29 24.49
CA ALA A 121 -11.86 4.49 25.38
C ALA A 121 -11.83 5.97 25.82
N LYS A 122 -11.94 6.27 27.12
CA LYS A 122 -11.28 7.45 27.69
C LYS A 122 -9.80 7.14 27.68
N LEU A 123 -9.13 7.45 26.56
CA LEU A 123 -7.70 7.21 26.41
C LEU A 123 -6.96 8.06 27.43
N LYS A 124 -6.34 7.41 28.43
CA LYS A 124 -5.27 8.01 29.24
C LYS A 124 -4.18 8.50 28.28
N LYS A 125 -3.35 9.41 28.73
CA LYS A 125 -2.22 9.97 27.96
C LYS A 125 -1.23 8.85 27.63
N ILE A 126 -1.51 8.10 26.54
CA ILE A 126 -0.71 6.96 26.08
C ILE A 126 0.63 7.45 25.51
N ARG A 127 1.71 6.77 25.86
CA ARG A 127 3.08 7.03 25.42
C ARG A 127 3.57 5.91 24.51
N GLY A 128 4.64 6.14 23.74
CA GLY A 128 5.29 5.11 22.93
C GLY A 128 5.72 3.89 23.77
N THR A 129 6.16 4.12 25.01
CA THR A 129 6.50 3.05 25.97
C THR A 129 5.34 2.14 26.31
N ASP A 130 4.11 2.63 26.26
CA ASP A 130 2.92 1.81 26.53
C ASP A 130 2.63 0.89 25.35
N VAL A 131 2.88 1.35 24.11
CA VAL A 131 2.77 0.55 22.88
C VAL A 131 3.82 -0.56 22.87
N THR A 132 5.08 -0.23 23.15
CA THR A 132 6.16 -1.24 23.21
C THR A 132 5.92 -2.27 24.31
N TYR A 133 5.39 -1.85 25.45
CA TYR A 133 5.04 -2.77 26.54
C TYR A 133 3.98 -3.80 26.12
N VAL A 134 2.92 -3.37 25.43
CA VAL A 134 1.90 -4.29 24.90
C VAL A 134 2.52 -5.29 23.90
N ILE A 135 3.37 -4.82 23.00
CA ILE A 135 4.03 -5.70 22.02
C ILE A 135 4.95 -6.71 22.72
N ARG A 136 5.72 -6.29 23.72
CA ARG A 136 6.60 -7.18 24.53
C ARG A 136 5.81 -8.27 25.25
N GLU A 137 4.64 -7.95 25.80
CA GLU A 137 3.78 -8.94 26.44
C GLU A 137 3.22 -9.94 25.44
N MET A 138 2.82 -9.47 24.24
CA MET A 138 2.39 -10.35 23.15
C MET A 138 3.53 -11.26 22.69
N ASP A 139 4.76 -10.74 22.55
CA ASP A 139 5.97 -11.53 22.24
C ASP A 139 6.21 -12.61 23.29
N SER A 140 6.15 -12.23 24.56
CA SER A 140 6.33 -13.16 25.69
C SER A 140 5.29 -14.30 25.69
N ILE A 141 4.02 -13.96 25.44
CA ILE A 141 2.93 -14.94 25.34
C ILE A 141 3.15 -15.87 24.15
N ALA A 142 3.49 -15.32 22.99
CA ALA A 142 3.77 -16.11 21.80
C ALA A 142 4.95 -17.09 22.04
N ARG A 143 6.04 -16.58 22.59
CA ARG A 143 7.24 -17.36 22.95
C ARG A 143 6.92 -18.50 23.92
N ASN A 144 6.17 -18.24 24.99
CA ASN A 144 5.79 -19.24 25.96
C ASN A 144 4.92 -20.34 25.38
N ASN A 145 4.23 -20.07 24.28
CA ASN A 145 3.43 -21.02 23.51
C ASN A 145 4.19 -21.62 22.29
N LYS A 146 5.51 -21.39 22.19
CA LYS A 146 6.36 -21.85 21.07
C LYS A 146 5.83 -21.40 19.70
N LYS A 147 5.27 -20.19 19.64
CA LYS A 147 4.77 -19.56 18.41
C LYS A 147 5.48 -18.22 18.19
N GLN A 148 5.62 -17.81 16.95
CA GLN A 148 6.04 -16.46 16.60
C GLN A 148 4.83 -15.53 16.48
N LEU A 149 5.05 -14.27 16.75
CA LEU A 149 4.12 -13.17 16.52
C LEU A 149 4.52 -12.45 15.22
N VAL A 150 3.58 -12.29 14.33
CA VAL A 150 3.75 -11.46 13.11
C VAL A 150 2.82 -10.27 13.20
N ILE A 151 3.40 -9.08 13.15
CA ILE A 151 2.66 -7.80 13.08
C ILE A 151 2.79 -7.29 11.65
N ILE A 152 1.68 -7.17 10.95
CA ILE A 152 1.61 -6.63 9.58
C ILE A 152 1.15 -5.18 9.68
N LEU A 153 1.98 -4.27 9.17
CA LEU A 153 1.67 -2.85 9.02
C LEU A 153 1.43 -2.57 7.54
N ASP A 154 0.16 -2.67 7.12
CA ASP A 154 -0.24 -2.45 5.73
C ASP A 154 -0.36 -0.95 5.46
N GLU A 155 0.18 -0.50 4.32
CA GLU A 155 0.34 0.92 3.94
C GLU A 155 1.13 1.72 5.00
N ALA A 156 2.29 1.18 5.39
CA ALA A 156 3.12 1.67 6.50
C ALA A 156 3.57 3.14 6.37
N GLN A 157 3.54 3.72 5.17
CA GLN A 157 3.82 5.14 4.98
C GLN A 157 2.85 6.07 5.71
N GLU A 158 1.65 5.62 6.05
CA GLU A 158 0.69 6.41 6.82
C GLU A 158 1.18 6.72 8.24
N LEU A 159 2.12 5.93 8.78
CA LEU A 159 2.75 6.21 10.08
C LEU A 159 3.47 7.56 10.11
N ALA A 160 4.04 7.99 8.99
CA ALA A 160 4.72 9.29 8.89
C ALA A 160 3.78 10.49 9.11
N LYS A 161 2.48 10.29 9.02
CA LYS A 161 1.46 11.32 9.26
C LYS A 161 0.94 11.31 10.70
N VAL A 162 1.36 10.35 11.53
CA VAL A 162 0.91 10.24 12.93
C VAL A 162 1.81 11.04 13.85
N ASN A 163 1.22 11.99 14.57
CA ASN A 163 1.94 12.84 15.52
C ASN A 163 1.88 12.29 16.94
N GLY A 164 2.94 12.56 17.71
CA GLY A 164 2.98 12.29 19.16
C GLY A 164 3.43 10.87 19.52
N LEU A 165 3.97 10.11 18.53
CA LEU A 165 4.68 8.85 18.73
C LEU A 165 6.02 8.92 17.99
N ASP A 166 7.06 8.45 18.65
CA ASP A 166 8.39 8.28 18.07
C ASP A 166 8.53 6.84 17.57
N PHE A 167 8.17 6.61 16.29
CA PHE A 167 8.21 5.28 15.68
C PHE A 167 9.64 4.70 15.59
N PRO A 168 10.69 5.46 15.24
CA PRO A 168 12.05 4.96 15.29
C PRO A 168 12.39 4.34 16.64
N SER A 169 12.12 5.03 17.74
CA SER A 169 12.36 4.50 19.10
C SER A 169 11.49 3.29 19.44
N ILE A 170 10.21 3.29 19.03
CA ILE A 170 9.30 2.15 19.22
C ILE A 170 9.84 0.92 18.47
N PHE A 171 10.18 1.07 17.19
CA PHE A 171 10.69 -0.02 16.38
C PHE A 171 12.04 -0.53 16.85
N HIS A 172 12.94 0.38 17.27
CA HIS A 172 14.20 0.02 17.90
C HIS A 172 13.98 -0.88 19.12
N ASP A 173 13.11 -0.45 20.03
CA ASP A 173 12.83 -1.20 21.25
C ASP A 173 12.23 -2.58 20.96
N VAL A 174 11.28 -2.65 20.03
CA VAL A 174 10.66 -3.92 19.60
C VAL A 174 11.68 -4.83 18.91
N TYR A 175 12.52 -4.30 18.02
CA TYR A 175 13.54 -5.09 17.33
C TYR A 175 14.54 -5.72 18.30
N ASP A 176 14.99 -4.95 19.29
CA ASP A 176 16.00 -5.42 20.23
C ASP A 176 15.46 -6.34 21.32
N ASN A 177 14.21 -6.14 21.75
CA ASN A 177 13.65 -6.82 22.92
C ASN A 177 12.58 -7.88 22.61
N CYS A 178 11.96 -7.86 21.42
CA CYS A 178 10.91 -8.81 21.03
C CYS A 178 11.44 -9.81 19.99
N LYS A 179 12.31 -10.73 20.42
CA LYS A 179 13.00 -11.67 19.51
C LYS A 179 12.10 -12.71 18.85
N ASN A 180 10.87 -12.83 19.32
CA ASN A 180 9.88 -13.75 18.79
C ASN A 180 8.82 -13.03 17.94
N THR A 181 9.04 -11.74 17.66
CA THR A 181 8.14 -10.88 16.90
C THR A 181 8.81 -10.44 15.60
N VAL A 182 8.12 -10.65 14.49
CA VAL A 182 8.50 -10.14 13.15
C VAL A 182 7.51 -9.06 12.74
N ILE A 183 8.02 -7.93 12.27
CA ILE A 183 7.20 -6.89 11.66
C ILE A 183 7.33 -6.97 10.14
N ILE A 184 6.18 -6.99 9.46
CA ILE A 184 6.09 -6.91 8.00
C ILE A 184 5.47 -5.57 7.64
N PHE A 185 6.22 -4.76 6.92
CA PHE A 185 5.76 -3.50 6.34
C PHE A 185 5.32 -3.75 4.92
N THR A 186 4.13 -3.28 4.55
CA THR A 186 3.76 -3.17 3.14
C THR A 186 3.51 -1.71 2.78
N GLY A 187 3.71 -1.35 1.53
CA GLY A 187 3.44 -0.01 1.03
C GLY A 187 3.98 0.21 -0.39
N SER A 188 3.40 1.19 -1.08
CA SER A 188 3.88 1.64 -2.38
C SER A 188 5.08 2.59 -2.27
N MET A 189 5.26 3.21 -1.11
CA MET A 189 6.24 4.27 -0.86
C MET A 189 7.52 3.71 -0.25
N VAL A 190 8.31 3.01 -1.06
CA VAL A 190 9.62 2.44 -0.67
C VAL A 190 10.48 3.48 0.07
N LYS A 191 10.60 4.68 -0.49
CA LYS A 191 11.45 5.74 0.10
C LYS A 191 10.89 6.31 1.40
N LEU A 192 9.58 6.29 1.63
CA LEU A 192 9.01 6.80 2.87
C LEU A 192 9.11 5.76 3.99
N ILE A 193 8.92 4.48 3.67
CA ILE A 193 9.25 3.39 4.60
C ILE A 193 10.75 3.43 4.89
N GLU A 194 11.58 3.58 3.87
CA GLU A 194 13.01 3.80 4.03
C GLU A 194 13.32 5.08 4.81
N LYS A 195 12.59 6.16 4.60
CA LYS A 195 12.76 7.41 5.35
C LYS A 195 12.26 7.28 6.79
N THR A 196 11.15 6.60 7.02
CA THR A 196 10.65 6.28 8.36
C THR A 196 11.60 5.32 9.10
N LEU A 197 12.30 4.46 8.33
CA LEU A 197 13.29 3.51 8.83
C LEU A 197 14.75 3.97 8.64
N LYS A 198 15.03 4.93 7.75
CA LYS A 198 16.35 5.43 7.35
C LYS A 198 16.56 6.95 7.50
N ASN A 199 15.65 7.72 8.07
CA ASN A 199 16.04 9.07 8.54
C ASN A 199 17.02 8.95 9.71
N ILE A 200 17.99 8.08 9.52
CA ILE A 200 18.92 7.56 10.48
C ILE A 200 20.24 8.18 10.07
N GLU A 201 20.42 9.42 10.49
CA GLU A 201 21.77 9.89 10.79
C GLU A 201 22.38 8.89 11.76
N TYR A 202 23.72 8.76 11.82
CA TYR A 202 24.44 7.83 12.71
C TYR A 202 24.00 7.89 14.19
N THR A 203 23.16 8.86 14.55
CA THR A 203 22.63 9.13 15.90
C THR A 203 21.22 8.56 16.12
N GLU A 204 20.54 8.05 15.09
CA GLU A 204 19.16 7.61 15.19
C GLU A 204 19.02 6.17 15.75
N PRO A 205 17.99 5.90 16.58
CA PRO A 205 17.85 4.63 17.30
C PRO A 205 17.79 3.38 16.42
N PHE A 206 17.29 3.47 15.18
CA PHE A 206 17.10 2.30 14.29
C PHE A 206 18.30 2.02 13.35
N PHE A 207 19.39 2.78 13.47
CA PHE A 207 20.57 2.59 12.64
C PHE A 207 21.18 1.18 12.77
N GLY A 208 21.56 0.60 11.62
CA GLY A 208 22.23 -0.70 11.57
C GLY A 208 21.32 -1.94 11.70
N ARG A 209 19.99 -1.80 11.81
CA ARG A 209 19.06 -2.94 11.81
C ARG A 209 18.75 -3.36 10.39
N TYR A 210 18.71 -4.68 10.19
CA TYR A 210 18.45 -5.26 8.88
C TYR A 210 16.95 -5.49 8.66
N ILE A 211 16.46 -5.05 7.52
CA ILE A 211 15.10 -5.33 7.04
C ILE A 211 15.19 -5.95 5.66
N ARG A 212 14.63 -7.15 5.50
CA ARG A 212 14.57 -7.85 4.23
C ARG A 212 13.61 -7.13 3.28
N LYS A 213 14.13 -6.68 2.13
CA LYS A 213 13.30 -6.09 1.08
C LYS A 213 12.87 -7.18 0.10
N ILE A 214 11.58 -7.24 -0.18
CA ILE A 214 10.98 -8.12 -1.17
C ILE A 214 10.15 -7.23 -2.09
N THR A 215 10.55 -7.11 -3.35
CA THR A 215 9.87 -6.28 -4.34
C THR A 215 8.99 -7.15 -5.23
N LEU A 216 7.72 -6.77 -5.36
CA LEU A 216 6.78 -7.40 -6.28
C LEU A 216 6.81 -6.68 -7.62
N GLU A 217 7.07 -7.43 -8.67
CA GLU A 217 7.11 -6.93 -10.04
C GLU A 217 5.78 -7.15 -10.76
N ARG A 218 5.57 -6.45 -11.87
CA ARG A 218 4.44 -6.65 -12.78
C ARG A 218 4.51 -8.04 -13.39
N PHE A 219 3.37 -8.59 -13.81
CA PHE A 219 3.33 -9.80 -14.60
C PHE A 219 3.91 -9.56 -15.99
N LEU A 220 4.69 -10.51 -16.46
CA LEU A 220 5.16 -10.53 -17.84
C LEU A 220 3.98 -10.85 -18.79
N PRO A 221 4.07 -10.52 -20.09
CA PRO A 221 2.99 -10.78 -21.05
C PRO A 221 2.46 -12.22 -21.03
N GLU A 222 3.33 -13.20 -20.87
CA GLU A 222 2.98 -14.61 -20.78
C GLU A 222 2.21 -14.91 -19.49
N GLN A 223 2.63 -14.32 -18.39
CA GLN A 223 1.95 -14.46 -17.10
C GLN A 223 0.57 -13.80 -17.10
N ILE A 224 0.42 -12.66 -17.82
CA ILE A 224 -0.89 -12.01 -17.98
C ILE A 224 -1.86 -12.94 -18.71
N ARG A 225 -1.40 -13.56 -19.83
CA ARG A 225 -2.20 -14.51 -20.59
C ARG A 225 -2.64 -15.67 -19.73
N GLU A 226 -1.70 -16.34 -19.11
CA GLU A 226 -1.97 -17.50 -18.25
C GLU A 226 -2.92 -17.14 -17.08
N PHE A 227 -2.73 -15.98 -16.44
CA PHE A 227 -3.60 -15.49 -15.37
C PHE A 227 -5.05 -15.32 -15.85
N LEU A 228 -5.23 -14.67 -17.02
CA LEU A 228 -6.56 -14.42 -17.57
C LEU A 228 -7.22 -15.72 -18.06
N GLU A 229 -6.48 -16.59 -18.74
CA GLU A 229 -6.97 -17.89 -19.20
C GLU A 229 -7.45 -18.74 -18.02
N LYS A 230 -6.62 -18.92 -16.99
CA LYS A 230 -6.99 -19.64 -15.77
C LYS A 230 -8.19 -19.03 -15.07
N GLY A 231 -8.22 -17.69 -14.95
CA GLY A 231 -9.34 -17.00 -14.31
C GLY A 231 -10.66 -17.16 -15.06
N PHE A 232 -10.66 -17.09 -16.38
CA PHE A 232 -11.85 -17.33 -17.20
C PHE A 232 -12.26 -18.81 -17.18
N GLU A 233 -11.30 -19.73 -17.16
CA GLU A 233 -11.56 -21.16 -17.01
C GLU A 233 -12.24 -21.47 -15.65
N GLU A 234 -11.76 -20.89 -14.55
CA GLU A 234 -12.41 -20.99 -13.22
C GLU A 234 -13.87 -20.51 -13.23
N GLU A 235 -14.16 -19.51 -14.06
CA GLU A 235 -15.51 -18.91 -14.20
C GLU A 235 -16.38 -19.64 -15.25
N GLY A 236 -15.83 -20.64 -15.97
CA GLY A 236 -16.50 -21.38 -17.02
C GLY A 236 -16.76 -20.55 -18.29
N ILE A 237 -15.95 -19.53 -18.54
CA ILE A 237 -16.11 -18.60 -19.65
C ILE A 237 -15.05 -18.87 -20.71
N LYS A 238 -15.49 -19.04 -21.95
CA LYS A 238 -14.60 -19.02 -23.11
C LYS A 238 -14.40 -17.58 -23.57
N VAL A 239 -13.17 -17.16 -23.62
CA VAL A 239 -12.78 -15.82 -24.07
C VAL A 239 -12.02 -15.90 -25.38
N ASP A 240 -12.19 -14.88 -26.22
CA ASP A 240 -11.47 -14.74 -27.48
C ASP A 240 -10.03 -14.28 -27.19
N GLU A 241 -9.06 -14.80 -27.94
CA GLU A 241 -7.64 -14.45 -27.82
C GLU A 241 -7.41 -12.95 -27.98
N GLY A 242 -8.15 -12.29 -28.88
CA GLY A 242 -8.08 -10.85 -29.08
C GLY A 242 -8.47 -10.03 -27.82
N VAL A 243 -9.33 -10.57 -26.95
CA VAL A 243 -9.68 -9.94 -25.66
C VAL A 243 -8.50 -9.98 -24.70
N ILE A 244 -7.77 -11.11 -24.68
CA ILE A 244 -6.57 -11.27 -23.86
C ILE A 244 -5.46 -10.33 -24.36
N ASP A 245 -5.27 -10.24 -25.67
CA ASP A 245 -4.30 -9.35 -26.31
C ASP A 245 -4.54 -7.88 -25.93
N GLU A 246 -5.79 -7.44 -25.97
CA GLU A 246 -6.16 -6.08 -25.54
C GLU A 246 -5.85 -5.85 -24.05
N ALA A 247 -6.13 -6.82 -23.19
CA ALA A 247 -5.82 -6.72 -21.77
C ALA A 247 -4.30 -6.65 -21.54
N VAL A 248 -3.50 -7.49 -22.20
CA VAL A 248 -2.03 -7.46 -22.15
C VAL A 248 -1.51 -6.07 -22.51
N LYS A 249 -2.00 -5.51 -23.62
CA LYS A 249 -1.55 -4.22 -24.14
C LYS A 249 -1.91 -3.03 -23.23
N ARG A 250 -3.10 -3.06 -22.62
CA ARG A 250 -3.66 -1.90 -21.92
C ARG A 250 -3.41 -1.88 -20.41
N LEU A 251 -3.24 -3.06 -19.77
CA LEU A 251 -3.17 -3.19 -18.31
C LEU A 251 -1.76 -3.44 -17.76
N ASP A 252 -0.80 -3.69 -18.66
CA ASP A 252 0.65 -3.74 -18.39
C ASP A 252 1.06 -4.57 -17.15
N GLY A 253 0.43 -5.72 -16.95
CA GLY A 253 0.82 -6.70 -15.94
C GLY A 253 0.51 -6.34 -14.49
N ILE A 254 -0.32 -5.35 -14.22
CA ILE A 254 -0.73 -5.00 -12.86
C ILE A 254 -1.86 -5.93 -12.43
N PRO A 255 -1.62 -6.86 -11.45
CA PRO A 255 -2.60 -7.88 -11.09
C PRO A 255 -3.97 -7.33 -10.67
N GLY A 256 -4.00 -6.17 -10.00
CA GLY A 256 -5.25 -5.53 -9.61
C GLY A 256 -6.12 -5.11 -10.79
N TRP A 257 -5.50 -4.58 -11.85
CA TRP A 257 -6.24 -4.22 -13.07
C TRP A 257 -6.69 -5.46 -13.84
N LEU A 258 -5.86 -6.50 -13.90
CA LEU A 258 -6.22 -7.78 -14.54
C LEU A 258 -7.38 -8.45 -13.78
N THR A 259 -7.36 -8.41 -12.46
CA THR A 259 -8.45 -8.94 -11.61
C THR A 259 -9.74 -8.16 -11.84
N LEU A 260 -9.68 -6.83 -11.87
CA LEU A 260 -10.85 -5.99 -12.17
C LEU A 260 -11.41 -6.30 -13.57
N PHE A 261 -10.52 -6.40 -14.55
CA PHE A 261 -10.88 -6.71 -15.93
C PHE A 261 -11.60 -8.07 -16.03
N GLY A 262 -10.99 -9.13 -15.48
CA GLY A 262 -11.59 -10.46 -15.47
C GLY A 262 -12.93 -10.52 -14.74
N SER A 263 -13.05 -9.82 -13.60
CA SER A 263 -14.28 -9.74 -12.82
C SER A 263 -15.42 -9.06 -13.59
N GLU A 264 -15.17 -7.88 -14.17
CA GLU A 264 -16.18 -7.12 -14.93
C GLU A 264 -16.58 -7.81 -16.22
N TYR A 265 -15.60 -8.40 -16.93
CA TYR A 265 -15.86 -9.18 -18.13
C TYR A 265 -16.75 -10.39 -17.81
N THR A 266 -16.38 -11.17 -16.78
CA THR A 266 -17.15 -12.31 -16.28
C THR A 266 -18.57 -11.91 -15.88
N PHE A 267 -18.72 -10.81 -15.16
CA PHE A 267 -20.03 -10.30 -14.74
C PHE A 267 -20.91 -9.99 -15.96
N SER A 268 -20.36 -9.30 -16.95
CA SER A 268 -21.12 -8.95 -18.17
C SER A 268 -21.60 -10.21 -18.92
N VAL A 269 -20.72 -11.22 -19.10
CA VAL A 269 -21.10 -12.48 -19.75
C VAL A 269 -22.21 -13.19 -18.98
N LYS A 270 -22.09 -13.31 -17.66
CA LYS A 270 -23.09 -13.98 -16.81
C LYS A 270 -24.44 -13.26 -16.78
N MET A 271 -24.42 -11.92 -16.97
CA MET A 271 -25.65 -11.13 -17.12
C MET A 271 -26.24 -11.17 -18.55
N GLY A 272 -25.65 -11.93 -19.46
CA GLY A 272 -26.11 -12.03 -20.85
C GLY A 272 -25.86 -10.78 -21.68
N THR A 273 -24.96 -9.89 -21.23
CA THR A 273 -24.56 -8.69 -21.95
C THR A 273 -23.21 -8.91 -22.65
N LYS A 274 -23.00 -8.23 -23.80
CA LYS A 274 -21.70 -8.28 -24.46
C LYS A 274 -20.70 -7.45 -23.68
N PRO A 275 -19.58 -8.04 -23.19
CA PRO A 275 -18.54 -7.28 -22.51
C PRO A 275 -17.95 -6.21 -23.43
N ARG A 276 -17.78 -5.01 -22.91
CA ARG A 276 -17.17 -3.88 -23.62
C ARG A 276 -15.86 -3.54 -22.94
N ILE A 277 -14.75 -3.94 -23.57
CA ILE A 277 -13.39 -3.78 -23.02
C ILE A 277 -13.11 -2.31 -22.67
N ASP A 278 -13.51 -1.39 -23.57
CA ASP A 278 -13.31 0.04 -23.35
C ASP A 278 -13.99 0.54 -22.08
N GLU A 279 -15.22 0.10 -21.80
CA GLU A 279 -15.95 0.49 -20.59
C GLU A 279 -15.30 -0.08 -19.32
N ILE A 280 -14.77 -1.30 -19.40
CA ILE A 280 -14.07 -1.92 -18.27
C ILE A 280 -12.77 -1.15 -17.96
N VAL A 281 -11.99 -0.84 -18.99
CA VAL A 281 -10.75 -0.06 -18.82
C VAL A 281 -11.07 1.36 -18.34
N GLU A 282 -12.14 1.98 -18.84
CA GLU A 282 -12.57 3.31 -18.40
C GLU A 282 -12.96 3.34 -16.92
N LYS A 283 -13.52 2.25 -16.37
CA LYS A 283 -13.74 2.13 -14.91
C LYS A 283 -12.42 2.24 -14.15
N ALA A 284 -11.39 1.49 -14.60
CA ALA A 284 -10.06 1.54 -13.99
C ALA A 284 -9.42 2.94 -14.10
N ILE A 285 -9.55 3.59 -15.26
CA ILE A 285 -9.09 4.96 -15.48
C ILE A 285 -9.77 5.93 -14.51
N ASN A 286 -11.10 5.80 -14.33
CA ASN A 286 -11.86 6.69 -13.44
C ASN A 286 -11.50 6.48 -11.97
N GLU A 287 -11.16 5.26 -11.53
CA GLU A 287 -10.61 5.04 -10.19
C GLU A 287 -9.33 5.85 -9.96
N VAL A 288 -8.36 5.73 -10.87
CA VAL A 288 -7.10 6.49 -10.79
C VAL A 288 -7.36 7.99 -10.88
N ARG A 289 -8.24 8.42 -11.79
CA ARG A 289 -8.60 9.84 -11.95
C ARG A 289 -9.12 10.44 -10.64
N ASN A 290 -10.02 9.74 -9.95
CA ASN A 290 -10.56 10.20 -8.68
C ASN A 290 -9.50 10.24 -7.58
N GLU A 291 -8.66 9.23 -7.51
CA GLU A 291 -7.54 9.14 -6.57
C GLU A 291 -6.52 10.26 -6.78
N ALA A 292 -6.05 10.43 -8.01
CA ALA A 292 -5.10 11.47 -8.39
C ALA A 292 -5.69 12.88 -8.19
N ARG A 293 -6.98 13.08 -8.51
CA ARG A 293 -7.66 14.35 -8.29
C ARG A 293 -7.70 14.71 -6.80
N ASN A 294 -8.07 13.76 -5.95
CA ASN A 294 -8.09 13.98 -4.50
C ASN A 294 -6.68 14.32 -3.97
N PHE A 295 -5.66 13.62 -4.48
CA PHE A 295 -4.26 13.92 -4.14
C PHE A 295 -3.87 15.34 -4.58
N ILE A 296 -4.08 15.70 -5.85
CA ILE A 296 -3.74 17.02 -6.40
C ILE A 296 -4.41 18.12 -5.58
N LEU A 297 -5.71 18.03 -5.33
CA LEU A 297 -6.47 19.02 -4.57
C LEU A 297 -6.06 19.11 -3.09
N SER A 298 -5.47 18.07 -2.52
CA SER A 298 -4.94 18.09 -1.15
C SER A 298 -3.60 18.83 -1.02
N THR A 299 -2.94 19.14 -2.14
CA THR A 299 -1.63 19.81 -2.16
C THR A 299 -1.77 21.34 -1.96
N GLN A 300 -0.66 22.00 -1.62
CA GLN A 300 -0.65 23.47 -1.47
C GLN A 300 -0.65 24.24 -2.80
N SER A 301 -0.38 23.56 -3.91
CA SER A 301 -0.29 24.18 -5.23
C SER A 301 -0.84 23.24 -6.33
N PRO A 302 -2.17 22.97 -6.33
CA PRO A 302 -2.79 22.06 -7.28
C PRO A 302 -2.45 22.34 -8.74
N LEU A 303 -2.41 23.62 -9.12
CA LEU A 303 -2.09 24.04 -10.48
C LEU A 303 -0.67 23.64 -10.90
N ARG A 304 0.33 23.78 -10.01
CA ARG A 304 1.71 23.40 -10.32
C ARG A 304 1.86 21.86 -10.43
N TYR A 305 1.17 21.10 -9.57
CA TYR A 305 1.12 19.65 -9.70
C TYR A 305 0.53 19.22 -11.04
N SER A 306 -0.60 19.84 -11.43
CA SER A 306 -1.24 19.57 -12.71
C SER A 306 -0.34 19.95 -13.89
N ALA A 307 0.35 21.09 -13.82
CA ALA A 307 1.28 21.51 -14.87
C ALA A 307 2.47 20.56 -15.02
N VAL A 308 3.04 20.05 -13.93
CA VAL A 308 4.14 19.07 -13.96
C VAL A 308 3.68 17.76 -14.57
N ILE A 309 2.50 17.27 -14.21
CA ILE A 309 1.92 16.03 -14.79
C ILE A 309 1.68 16.21 -16.30
N LEU A 310 1.10 17.32 -16.70
CA LEU A 310 0.84 17.62 -18.12
C LEU A 310 2.11 17.91 -18.92
N ALA A 311 3.18 18.40 -18.25
CA ALA A 311 4.48 18.55 -18.88
C ALA A 311 5.04 17.17 -19.26
N LEU A 312 4.95 16.16 -18.37
CA LEU A 312 5.33 14.79 -18.69
C LEU A 312 4.52 14.21 -19.85
N ASP A 313 3.20 14.47 -19.89
CA ASP A 313 2.36 14.03 -21.02
C ASP A 313 2.78 14.66 -22.33
N ARG A 314 3.03 15.99 -22.36
CA ARG A 314 3.51 16.71 -23.55
C ARG A 314 4.90 16.26 -24.04
N LEU A 315 5.74 15.80 -23.12
CA LEU A 315 7.06 15.22 -23.41
C LEU A 315 6.97 13.73 -23.83
N GLY A 316 5.77 13.21 -24.13
CA GLY A 316 5.57 11.84 -24.56
C GLY A 316 5.56 10.80 -23.41
N GLY A 317 5.47 11.25 -22.18
CA GLY A 317 5.42 10.39 -20.97
C GLY A 317 6.77 10.18 -20.30
N LYS A 318 7.83 10.83 -20.80
CA LYS A 318 9.18 10.82 -20.21
C LYS A 318 9.75 12.23 -20.23
N GLY A 319 10.51 12.63 -19.20
CA GLY A 319 11.26 13.89 -19.20
C GLY A 319 12.33 13.93 -18.12
N GLU A 320 13.36 14.69 -18.39
CA GLU A 320 14.35 15.10 -17.41
C GLU A 320 13.86 16.35 -16.65
N LEU A 321 14.43 16.60 -15.46
CA LEU A 321 14.01 17.68 -14.61
C LEU A 321 13.96 19.03 -15.36
N ASN A 322 15.01 19.37 -16.10
CA ASN A 322 15.13 20.65 -16.83
C ASN A 322 14.06 20.82 -17.93
N GLU A 323 13.69 19.74 -18.62
CA GLU A 323 12.65 19.75 -19.65
C GLU A 323 11.28 19.95 -19.01
N ILE A 324 11.01 19.22 -17.90
CA ILE A 324 9.76 19.32 -17.16
C ILE A 324 9.58 20.74 -16.58
N VAL A 325 10.66 21.36 -16.06
CA VAL A 325 10.64 22.76 -15.58
C VAL A 325 10.21 23.72 -16.70
N LYS A 326 10.82 23.61 -17.88
CA LYS A 326 10.51 24.47 -19.03
C LYS A 326 9.05 24.31 -19.48
N VAL A 327 8.61 23.07 -19.65
CA VAL A 327 7.26 22.77 -20.17
C VAL A 327 6.18 23.11 -19.14
N SER A 328 6.40 22.79 -17.86
CA SER A 328 5.43 23.12 -16.81
C SER A 328 5.28 24.62 -16.58
N SER A 329 6.39 25.37 -16.63
CA SER A 329 6.38 26.84 -16.57
C SER A 329 5.61 27.44 -17.75
N ALA A 330 5.80 26.90 -18.96
CA ALA A 330 5.06 27.33 -20.14
C ALA A 330 3.54 27.02 -20.05
N ILE A 331 3.15 25.92 -19.43
CA ILE A 331 1.72 25.55 -19.23
C ILE A 331 1.00 26.59 -18.36
N LEU A 332 1.65 27.07 -17.28
CA LEU A 332 1.03 28.04 -16.37
C LEU A 332 1.32 29.49 -16.74
N ASN A 333 2.16 29.75 -17.76
CA ASN A 333 2.70 31.06 -18.03
C ASN A 333 3.33 31.71 -16.78
N GLU A 334 4.01 30.88 -15.95
CA GLU A 334 4.64 31.25 -14.68
C GLU A 334 6.04 30.64 -14.61
N ASN A 335 7.03 31.36 -14.14
CA ASN A 335 8.34 30.78 -13.86
C ASN A 335 8.28 29.92 -12.59
N ILE A 336 8.26 28.60 -12.75
CA ILE A 336 8.28 27.67 -11.63
C ILE A 336 9.75 27.34 -11.30
N PRO A 337 10.23 27.64 -10.08
CA PRO A 337 11.61 27.34 -9.71
C PRO A 337 11.90 25.82 -9.77
N GLU A 338 13.06 25.46 -10.29
CA GLU A 338 13.49 24.07 -10.42
C GLU A 338 13.37 23.25 -9.11
N PRO A 339 13.80 23.76 -7.92
CA PRO A 339 13.64 23.03 -6.67
C PRO A 339 12.18 22.70 -6.36
N ARG A 340 11.24 23.55 -6.78
CA ARG A 340 9.80 23.30 -6.57
C ARG A 340 9.27 22.20 -7.50
N VAL A 341 9.71 22.18 -8.75
CA VAL A 341 9.37 21.10 -9.69
C VAL A 341 9.95 19.78 -9.19
N TYR A 342 11.21 19.78 -8.74
CA TYR A 342 11.85 18.61 -8.14
C TYR A 342 11.08 18.06 -6.92
N GLU A 343 10.63 18.96 -6.02
CA GLU A 343 9.79 18.56 -4.88
C GLU A 343 8.48 17.91 -5.32
N ILE A 344 7.81 18.51 -6.33
CA ILE A 344 6.55 17.97 -6.88
C ILE A 344 6.78 16.58 -7.48
N LEU A 345 7.82 16.42 -8.31
CA LEU A 345 8.16 15.14 -8.93
C LEU A 345 8.48 14.06 -7.89
N ASN A 346 9.29 14.38 -6.89
CA ASN A 346 9.57 13.43 -5.82
C ASN A 346 8.29 13.02 -5.09
N ARG A 347 7.38 13.95 -4.86
CA ARG A 347 6.11 13.63 -4.20
C ARG A 347 5.20 12.78 -5.09
N LEU A 348 5.17 13.02 -6.40
CA LEU A 348 4.44 12.16 -7.35
C LEU A 348 5.03 10.74 -7.38
N VAL A 349 6.36 10.60 -7.34
CA VAL A 349 7.05 9.29 -7.20
C VAL A 349 6.74 8.64 -5.85
N GLU A 350 6.77 9.41 -4.76
CA GLU A 350 6.43 8.91 -3.43
C GLU A 350 5.01 8.32 -3.37
N PHE A 351 4.05 8.93 -4.07
CA PHE A 351 2.66 8.48 -4.13
C PHE A 351 2.38 7.49 -5.27
N ASP A 352 3.43 7.02 -5.95
CA ASP A 352 3.32 6.03 -7.03
C ASP A 352 2.41 6.49 -8.20
N PHE A 353 2.39 7.79 -8.47
CA PHE A 353 1.72 8.34 -9.65
C PHE A 353 2.63 8.40 -10.88
N ILE A 354 3.95 8.47 -10.67
CA ILE A 354 4.98 8.42 -11.71
C ILE A 354 6.17 7.59 -11.24
N GLU A 355 6.99 7.13 -12.17
CA GLU A 355 8.23 6.39 -11.90
C GLU A 355 9.45 7.31 -12.02
N ARG A 356 10.49 7.02 -11.25
CA ARG A 356 11.84 7.54 -11.47
C ARG A 356 12.75 6.34 -11.74
N ARG A 357 13.49 6.38 -12.85
CA ARG A 357 14.40 5.30 -13.26
C ARG A 357 15.86 5.67 -13.03
N GLU A 358 16.76 4.70 -13.21
CA GLU A 358 18.21 4.86 -12.99
C GLU A 358 18.87 5.93 -13.88
N ASP A 359 18.27 6.25 -15.03
CA ASP A 359 18.71 7.32 -15.91
C ASP A 359 18.32 8.74 -15.42
N ASP A 360 17.90 8.86 -14.16
CA ASP A 360 17.39 10.07 -13.50
C ASP A 360 16.16 10.71 -14.19
N GLY A 361 15.57 10.03 -15.17
CA GLY A 361 14.34 10.45 -15.82
C GLY A 361 13.09 10.15 -15.01
N TYR A 362 12.05 10.96 -15.23
CA TYR A 362 10.72 10.78 -14.69
C TYR A 362 9.78 10.25 -15.78
N TYR A 363 8.94 9.26 -15.43
CA TYR A 363 8.12 8.53 -16.38
C TYR A 363 6.68 8.43 -15.90
N LEU A 364 5.73 8.70 -16.78
CA LEU A 364 4.35 8.23 -16.57
C LEU A 364 4.31 6.71 -16.65
N HIS A 365 3.44 6.08 -15.86
CA HIS A 365 3.21 4.64 -15.96
C HIS A 365 2.79 4.24 -17.38
N GLN A 366 3.12 3.01 -17.79
CA GLN A 366 2.82 2.54 -19.15
C GLN A 366 1.38 2.03 -19.26
N ASP A 367 0.84 1.49 -18.18
CA ASP A 367 -0.55 1.03 -18.16
C ASP A 367 -1.53 2.19 -18.38
N GLU A 368 -2.55 1.90 -19.13
CA GLU A 368 -3.54 2.90 -19.56
C GLU A 368 -4.31 3.50 -18.36
N PRO A 369 -4.76 2.72 -17.34
CA PRO A 369 -5.45 3.25 -16.19
C PRO A 369 -4.64 4.32 -15.43
N ASN A 370 -3.41 4.01 -15.03
CA ASN A 370 -2.59 4.97 -14.28
C ASN A 370 -2.23 6.18 -15.12
N ARG A 371 -1.79 5.96 -16.37
CA ARG A 371 -1.39 7.05 -17.26
C ARG A 371 -2.54 8.00 -17.57
N LYS A 372 -3.63 7.48 -18.12
CA LYS A 372 -4.79 8.30 -18.52
C LYS A 372 -5.51 8.92 -17.32
N GLY A 373 -5.70 8.14 -16.24
CA GLY A 373 -6.34 8.63 -15.03
C GLY A 373 -5.62 9.82 -14.41
N LEU A 374 -4.29 9.75 -14.31
CA LEU A 374 -3.46 10.85 -13.81
C LEU A 374 -3.55 12.10 -14.69
N ILE A 375 -3.47 11.95 -16.03
CA ILE A 375 -3.56 13.06 -16.99
C ILE A 375 -4.94 13.71 -16.92
N LEU A 376 -6.02 12.93 -16.86
CA LEU A 376 -7.38 13.46 -16.75
C LEU A 376 -7.58 14.22 -15.44
N ALA A 377 -7.08 13.71 -14.31
CA ALA A 377 -7.13 14.39 -13.03
C ALA A 377 -6.43 15.76 -13.07
N ALA A 378 -5.27 15.83 -13.73
CA ALA A 378 -4.53 17.07 -13.90
C ALA A 378 -5.29 18.09 -14.78
N LYS A 379 -5.91 17.62 -15.88
CA LYS A 379 -6.76 18.47 -16.75
C LYS A 379 -7.97 19.01 -15.99
N ASP A 380 -8.67 18.17 -15.24
CA ASP A 380 -9.82 18.57 -14.41
C ASP A 380 -9.44 19.65 -13.39
N SER A 381 -8.28 19.47 -12.75
CA SER A 381 -7.78 20.42 -11.76
C SER A 381 -7.50 21.78 -12.40
N LEU A 382 -6.81 21.83 -13.55
CA LEU A 382 -6.59 23.10 -14.26
C LEU A 382 -7.88 23.76 -14.69
N ALA A 383 -8.84 23.01 -15.23
CA ALA A 383 -10.13 23.55 -15.66
C ALA A 383 -10.92 24.16 -14.49
N SER A 384 -10.81 23.59 -13.28
CA SER A 384 -11.50 24.09 -12.08
C SER A 384 -10.98 25.44 -11.58
N TYR A 385 -9.79 25.88 -11.98
CA TYR A 385 -9.16 27.14 -11.58
C TYR A 385 -9.12 28.18 -12.72
N SER A 386 -9.59 27.81 -13.93
CA SER A 386 -9.65 28.73 -15.09
C SER A 386 -10.99 29.45 -15.17
N ILE A 387 -11.83 29.36 -14.14
CA ILE A 387 -13.08 30.10 -13.93
C ILE A 387 -12.83 31.13 -12.83
#